data_4d168375aae446818059cdbe52832773
#
_entry.id   4d168375aae446818059cdbe52832773
#
_cell.length_a   1.000
_cell.length_b   1.000
_cell.length_c   1.000
_cell.angle_alpha   90.00
_cell.angle_beta   90.00
_cell.angle_gamma   90.00
#
_symmetry.space_group_name_H-M   'P 1'
#
loop_
_entity.id
_entity.type
_entity.pdbx_description
1 polymer ?
#
loop_
_entity_poly.entity_id
_entity_poly.type
_entity_poly.pdbx_seq_one_letter_code
_entity_poly.pdbx_strand_id
1 'polypeptide(L)'
;SITLDLSRPQGRRLARKLVGISDVVLENFTPRVMFNWGLDYDHLQKVRPDLIMVSLCGMGQTGPWRNFAAFGATIQALSGLTYLTAYTPDQPIGLGYAHADHAAGLSATNGQGGG
;
A
#
# COMPACT_ATOMS: atom_id res chain seq x y z
N SER A 1 15.11 5.74 12.71
CA SER A 1 14.55 6.04 11.38
C SER A 1 15.64 6.66 10.49
N ILE A 2 15.51 6.50 9.18
CA ILE A 2 16.36 7.13 8.17
C ILE A 2 15.49 7.75 7.09
N THR A 3 16.03 8.74 6.39
CA THR A 3 15.39 9.34 5.23
C THR A 3 16.15 8.95 3.97
N LEU A 4 15.44 8.42 2.96
CA LEU A 4 15.98 8.06 1.65
C LEU A 4 15.20 8.74 0.55
N ASP A 5 15.89 9.40 -0.37
CA ASP A 5 15.28 9.89 -1.61
C ASP A 5 15.25 8.76 -2.64
N LEU A 6 14.12 8.06 -2.75
CA LEU A 6 13.92 6.94 -3.68
C LEU A 6 13.75 7.38 -5.14
N SER A 7 13.61 8.68 -5.40
CA SER A 7 13.64 9.20 -6.78
C SER A 7 15.05 9.09 -7.37
N ARG A 8 16.08 9.08 -6.53
CA ARG A 8 17.49 9.00 -6.92
C ARG A 8 18.01 7.57 -6.94
N PRO A 9 18.90 7.22 -7.89
CA PRO A 9 19.51 5.88 -7.95
C PRO A 9 20.26 5.49 -6.66
N GLN A 10 20.91 6.46 -6.01
CA GLN A 10 21.64 6.23 -4.75
C GLN A 10 20.70 5.80 -3.63
N GLY A 11 19.53 6.47 -3.48
CA GLY A 11 18.54 6.12 -2.48
C GLY A 11 17.98 4.72 -2.70
N ARG A 12 17.64 4.36 -3.94
CA ARG A 12 17.18 3.01 -4.30
C ARG A 12 18.24 1.93 -4.01
N ARG A 13 19.51 2.22 -4.27
CA ARG A 13 20.62 1.30 -3.96
C ARG A 13 20.76 1.09 -2.44
N LEU A 14 20.61 2.13 -1.64
CA LEU A 14 20.62 2.02 -0.18
C LEU A 14 19.40 1.26 0.34
N ALA A 15 18.21 1.52 -0.23
CA ALA A 15 17.01 0.77 0.10
C ALA A 15 17.20 -0.74 -0.13
N ARG A 16 17.74 -1.15 -1.28
CA ARG A 16 18.05 -2.58 -1.54
C ARG A 16 19.04 -3.17 -0.54
N LYS A 17 20.05 -2.41 -0.09
CA LYS A 17 20.96 -2.88 0.96
C LYS A 17 20.25 -3.12 2.28
N LEU A 18 19.29 -2.24 2.65
CA LEU A 18 18.48 -2.43 3.84
C LEU A 18 17.57 -3.66 3.71
N VAL A 19 16.97 -3.88 2.55
CA VAL A 19 16.18 -5.09 2.27
C VAL A 19 17.02 -6.35 2.50
N GLY A 20 18.28 -6.37 2.09
CA GLY A 20 19.17 -7.50 2.28
C GLY A 20 19.40 -7.92 3.75
N ILE A 21 19.11 -7.02 4.71
CA ILE A 21 19.21 -7.27 6.15
C ILE A 21 17.85 -7.23 6.87
N SER A 22 16.75 -7.18 6.11
CA SER A 22 15.39 -7.09 6.64
C SER A 22 14.62 -8.38 6.36
N ASP A 23 13.79 -8.83 7.28
CA ASP A 23 12.92 -9.99 7.10
C ASP A 23 11.61 -9.61 6.42
N VAL A 24 11.15 -8.38 6.65
CA VAL A 24 9.87 -7.88 6.17
C VAL A 24 10.05 -6.51 5.51
N VAL A 25 9.42 -6.32 4.37
CA VAL A 25 9.24 -5.01 3.73
C VAL A 25 7.76 -4.71 3.67
N LEU A 26 7.38 -3.55 4.19
CA LEU A 26 6.02 -3.04 4.13
C LEU A 26 6.02 -1.72 3.36
N GLU A 27 5.09 -1.59 2.42
CA GLU A 27 4.93 -0.38 1.61
C GLU A 27 3.44 -0.10 1.34
N ASN A 28 3.12 1.14 1.02
CA ASN A 28 1.76 1.56 0.65
C ASN A 28 1.73 2.48 -0.58
N PHE A 29 2.66 2.31 -1.48
CA PHE A 29 2.69 2.99 -2.78
C PHE A 29 1.75 2.30 -3.78
N THR A 30 1.46 2.98 -4.89
CA THR A 30 0.82 2.30 -6.02
C THR A 30 1.80 1.32 -6.68
N PRO A 31 1.32 0.18 -7.23
CA PRO A 31 2.18 -0.86 -7.81
C PRO A 31 3.18 -0.32 -8.83
N ARG A 32 2.76 0.63 -9.66
CA ARG A 32 3.61 1.29 -10.68
C ARG A 32 4.83 1.99 -10.08
N VAL A 33 4.69 2.58 -8.89
CA VAL A 33 5.79 3.32 -8.24
C VAL A 33 6.89 2.37 -7.82
N MET A 34 6.56 1.30 -7.12
CA MET A 34 7.52 0.29 -6.68
C MET A 34 8.21 -0.38 -7.88
N PHE A 35 7.43 -0.72 -8.91
CA PHE A 35 7.97 -1.29 -10.15
C PHE A 35 8.97 -0.34 -10.83
N ASN A 36 8.63 0.94 -11.00
CA ASN A 36 9.50 1.93 -11.64
C ASN A 36 10.81 2.17 -10.86
N TRP A 37 10.79 1.95 -9.55
CA TRP A 37 11.99 2.04 -8.72
C TRP A 37 12.79 0.74 -8.68
N GLY A 38 12.24 -0.35 -9.23
CA GLY A 38 12.80 -1.70 -9.10
C GLY A 38 12.89 -2.15 -7.65
N LEU A 39 11.85 -1.80 -6.87
CA LEU A 39 11.68 -2.15 -5.47
C LEU A 39 10.39 -2.98 -5.24
N ASP A 40 9.77 -3.48 -6.31
CA ASP A 40 8.69 -4.45 -6.28
C ASP A 40 9.21 -5.85 -5.86
N TYR A 41 8.31 -6.74 -5.52
CA TYR A 41 8.66 -8.06 -5.01
C TYR A 41 9.60 -8.85 -5.91
N ASP A 42 9.36 -8.88 -7.25
CA ASP A 42 10.18 -9.59 -8.21
C ASP A 42 11.65 -9.11 -8.27
N HIS A 43 11.88 -7.86 -7.94
CA HIS A 43 13.23 -7.30 -7.83
C HIS A 43 13.85 -7.55 -6.46
N LEU A 44 13.07 -7.43 -5.38
CA LEU A 44 13.58 -7.54 -4.02
C LEU A 44 13.84 -8.98 -3.60
N GLN A 45 13.05 -9.96 -4.07
CA GLN A 45 13.31 -11.39 -3.83
C GLN A 45 14.65 -11.88 -4.40
N LYS A 46 15.20 -11.18 -5.42
CA LYS A 46 16.56 -11.47 -5.94
C LYS A 46 17.66 -11.02 -4.99
N VAL A 47 17.35 -10.05 -4.11
CA VAL A 47 18.27 -9.56 -3.07
C VAL A 47 18.15 -10.43 -1.82
N ARG A 48 16.90 -10.79 -1.46
CA ARG A 48 16.59 -11.64 -0.33
C ARG A 48 15.48 -12.63 -0.70
N PRO A 49 15.80 -13.90 -0.98
CA PRO A 49 14.82 -14.89 -1.47
C PRO A 49 13.72 -15.26 -0.48
N ASP A 50 13.96 -15.10 0.82
CA ASP A 50 13.03 -15.39 1.93
C ASP A 50 12.31 -14.14 2.43
N LEU A 51 12.33 -13.05 1.64
CA LEU A 51 11.69 -11.78 2.00
C LEU A 51 10.17 -11.91 2.08
N ILE A 52 9.59 -11.43 3.16
CA ILE A 52 8.16 -11.20 3.26
C ILE A 52 7.86 -9.76 2.82
N MET A 53 7.04 -9.59 1.80
CA MET A 53 6.63 -8.26 1.34
C MET A 53 5.14 -8.05 1.52
N VAL A 54 4.77 -6.96 2.18
CA VAL A 54 3.39 -6.55 2.41
C VAL A 54 3.12 -5.24 1.66
N SER A 55 2.20 -5.29 0.73
CA SER A 55 1.81 -4.12 -0.10
C SER A 55 0.38 -3.70 0.23
N LEU A 56 0.22 -2.48 0.73
CA LEU A 56 -1.04 -1.94 1.25
C LEU A 56 -1.66 -0.88 0.31
N CYS A 57 -1.60 -1.09 -1.00
CA CYS A 57 -2.16 -0.12 -1.93
C CYS A 57 -3.70 -0.17 -1.93
N GLY A 58 -4.33 1.01 -1.99
CA GLY A 58 -5.77 1.15 -1.77
C GLY A 58 -6.67 0.42 -2.76
N MET A 59 -6.19 0.13 -3.99
CA MET A 59 -6.95 -0.61 -5.02
C MET A 59 -6.39 -2.01 -5.31
N GLY A 60 -5.49 -2.51 -4.47
CA GLY A 60 -4.85 -3.80 -4.64
C GLY A 60 -3.71 -3.80 -5.65
N GLN A 61 -2.94 -4.89 -5.66
CA GLN A 61 -1.79 -5.07 -6.58
C GLN A 61 -2.23 -5.54 -7.96
N THR A 62 -3.41 -6.10 -8.10
CA THR A 62 -3.97 -6.68 -9.32
C THR A 62 -5.34 -6.08 -9.64
N GLY A 63 -5.91 -6.44 -10.78
CA GLY A 63 -7.23 -5.99 -11.20
C GLY A 63 -7.24 -4.67 -11.98
N PRO A 64 -8.42 -4.28 -12.50
CA PRO A 64 -8.55 -3.14 -13.42
C PRO A 64 -8.24 -1.79 -12.76
N TRP A 65 -8.41 -1.67 -11.47
CA TRP A 65 -8.23 -0.41 -10.73
C TRP A 65 -6.88 -0.26 -10.05
N ARG A 66 -5.96 -1.23 -10.19
CA ARG A 66 -4.64 -1.23 -9.52
C ARG A 66 -3.82 0.05 -9.71
N ASN A 67 -4.06 0.78 -10.81
CA ASN A 67 -3.34 2.00 -11.13
C ASN A 67 -4.02 3.29 -10.64
N PHE A 68 -5.22 3.20 -10.05
CA PHE A 68 -5.87 4.36 -9.46
C PHE A 68 -5.23 4.72 -8.13
N ALA A 69 -4.89 6.00 -7.99
CA ALA A 69 -4.54 6.54 -6.69
C ALA A 69 -5.79 6.61 -5.82
N ALA A 70 -5.74 6.00 -4.64
CA ALA A 70 -6.86 6.02 -3.70
C ALA A 70 -6.38 6.43 -2.31
N PHE A 71 -7.20 7.24 -1.68
CA PHE A 71 -7.05 7.66 -0.29
C PHE A 71 -8.22 7.11 0.52
N GLY A 72 -8.12 7.11 1.84
CA GLY A 72 -9.15 6.57 2.72
C GLY A 72 -10.56 7.07 2.41
N ALA A 73 -10.72 8.38 2.15
CA ALA A 73 -12.01 8.95 1.77
C ALA A 73 -12.54 8.43 0.43
N THR A 74 -11.67 8.25 -0.56
CA THR A 74 -12.05 7.69 -1.87
C THR A 74 -12.53 6.24 -1.73
N ILE A 75 -11.83 5.44 -0.92
CA ILE A 75 -12.18 4.03 -0.68
C ILE A 75 -13.52 3.95 0.05
N GLN A 76 -13.76 4.79 1.06
CA GLN A 76 -15.04 4.87 1.77
C GLN A 76 -16.19 5.21 0.81
N ALA A 77 -15.99 6.17 -0.10
CA ALA A 77 -17.02 6.53 -1.07
C ALA A 77 -17.31 5.39 -2.05
N LEU A 78 -16.27 4.76 -2.62
CA LEU A 78 -16.40 3.66 -3.57
C LEU A 78 -17.02 2.39 -2.96
N SER A 79 -16.77 2.12 -1.68
CA SER A 79 -17.37 0.99 -0.96
C SER A 79 -18.84 1.20 -0.57
N GLY A 80 -19.39 2.41 -0.79
CA GLY A 80 -20.73 2.78 -0.35
C GLY A 80 -20.82 3.18 1.13
N LEU A 81 -19.73 3.09 1.89
CA LEU A 81 -19.75 3.36 3.33
C LEU A 81 -20.16 4.81 3.63
N THR A 82 -19.69 5.77 2.83
CA THR A 82 -20.09 7.17 2.94
C THR A 82 -21.59 7.37 2.75
N TYR A 83 -22.23 6.59 1.88
CA TYR A 83 -23.68 6.61 1.69
C TYR A 83 -24.41 6.01 2.90
N LEU A 84 -23.93 4.91 3.44
CA LEU A 84 -24.54 4.24 4.60
C LEU A 84 -24.46 5.06 5.89
N THR A 85 -23.48 5.95 5.99
CA THR A 85 -23.31 6.85 7.15
C THR A 85 -23.93 8.24 6.94
N ALA A 86 -24.65 8.45 5.82
CA ALA A 86 -25.32 9.70 5.52
C ALA A 86 -26.49 9.97 6.47
N TYR A 87 -26.70 11.20 6.87
CA TYR A 87 -27.90 11.60 7.62
C TYR A 87 -29.13 11.61 6.72
N THR A 88 -28.96 12.00 5.47
CA THR A 88 -29.98 11.95 4.42
C THR A 88 -29.31 11.54 3.11
N PRO A 89 -30.05 11.02 2.12
CA PRO A 89 -29.47 10.64 0.81
C PRO A 89 -28.68 11.77 0.13
N ASP A 90 -29.03 13.01 0.39
CA ASP A 90 -28.39 14.19 -0.22
C ASP A 90 -27.22 14.75 0.62
N GLN A 91 -26.96 14.16 1.79
CA GLN A 91 -25.90 14.62 2.69
C GLN A 91 -24.99 13.45 3.09
N PRO A 92 -24.15 12.95 2.16
CA PRO A 92 -23.20 11.90 2.46
C PRO A 92 -22.14 12.42 3.44
N ILE A 93 -21.86 11.64 4.48
CA ILE A 93 -20.88 11.97 5.52
C ILE A 93 -19.90 10.82 5.67
N GLY A 94 -18.61 11.14 5.62
CA GLY A 94 -17.56 10.18 5.93
C GLY A 94 -17.46 9.91 7.44
N LEU A 95 -16.80 8.82 7.79
CA LEU A 95 -16.63 8.36 9.19
C LEU A 95 -15.77 9.29 10.06
N GLY A 96 -15.15 10.34 9.49
CA GLY A 96 -14.28 11.25 10.22
C GLY A 96 -12.89 10.68 10.56
N TYR A 97 -12.59 9.43 10.13
CA TYR A 97 -11.28 8.79 10.28
C TYR A 97 -10.96 7.89 9.09
N ALA A 98 -9.68 7.52 8.95
CA ALA A 98 -9.19 6.71 7.83
C ALA A 98 -9.47 5.21 8.07
N HIS A 99 -10.74 4.78 7.99
CA HIS A 99 -11.16 3.40 8.23
C HIS A 99 -10.40 2.39 7.37
N ALA A 100 -10.21 2.70 6.08
CA ALA A 100 -9.51 1.81 5.16
C ALA A 100 -8.06 1.55 5.56
N ASP A 101 -7.36 2.58 6.07
CA ASP A 101 -5.97 2.46 6.53
C ASP A 101 -5.86 1.54 7.76
N HIS A 102 -6.80 1.65 8.70
CA HIS A 102 -6.87 0.76 9.87
C HIS A 102 -7.17 -0.69 9.46
N ALA A 103 -8.15 -0.88 8.56
CA ALA A 103 -8.50 -2.22 8.06
C ALA A 103 -7.33 -2.87 7.31
N ALA A 104 -6.60 -2.09 6.49
CA ALA A 104 -5.42 -2.55 5.78
C ALA A 104 -4.30 -2.97 6.77
N GLY A 105 -4.03 -2.16 7.80
CA GLY A 105 -3.05 -2.48 8.83
C GLY A 105 -3.39 -3.78 9.59
N LEU A 106 -4.65 -3.96 9.98
CA LEU A 106 -5.11 -5.20 10.63
C LEU A 106 -4.99 -6.42 9.70
N SER A 107 -5.33 -6.26 8.42
CA SER A 107 -5.19 -7.35 7.44
C SER A 107 -3.74 -7.74 7.23
N ALA A 108 -2.82 -6.77 7.19
CA ALA A 108 -1.40 -7.02 7.06
C ALA A 108 -0.83 -7.87 8.22
N THR A 109 -1.26 -7.57 9.46
CA THR A 109 -0.79 -8.30 10.66
C THR A 109 -1.34 -9.73 10.73
N ASN A 110 -2.49 -9.99 10.14
CA ASN A 110 -3.12 -11.32 10.15
C ASN A 110 -2.63 -12.24 9.02
N GLY A 111 -1.65 -11.82 8.22
CA GLY A 111 -1.11 -12.63 7.12
C GLY A 111 -2.11 -12.92 5.99
N GLN A 112 -3.22 -12.23 5.94
CA GLN A 112 -4.21 -12.31 4.86
C GLN A 112 -3.83 -11.41 3.67
N GLY A 113 -2.55 -11.27 3.41
CA GLY A 113 -2.05 -10.81 2.14
C GLY A 113 -2.32 -11.92 1.14
N GLY A 114 -3.46 -11.84 0.44
CA GLY A 114 -3.84 -12.82 -0.55
C GLY A 114 -2.74 -12.98 -1.61
N GLY A 115 -2.44 -14.23 -1.93
CA GLY A 115 -1.59 -14.59 -3.05
C GLY A 115 -2.19 -14.19 -4.38
#